data_16bbd96d8ccb2a8fb897ac764081aaa2
#
_entry.id   16bbd96d8ccb2a8fb897ac764081aaa2
#
_cell.length_a   1.000
_cell.length_b   1.000
_cell.length_c   1.000
_cell.angle_alpha   90.00
_cell.angle_beta   90.00
_cell.angle_gamma   90.00
#
_symmetry.space_group_name_H-M   'P 1'
#
loop_
_entity.id
_entity.type
_entity.pdbx_description
1 polymer ?
#
loop_
_entity_poly.entity_id
_entity_poly.type
_entity_poly.pdbx_seq_one_letter_code
_entity_poly.pdbx_strand_id
1 'polypeptide(L)'
;MNATGKDRRDHNGKTQRLSAGVVVVRRGASGWLFLLLRAYRNWDFPKGMVEPGEAPLAAARREVREETLIEDLEFNWGEVFVETEPYGKRKVARYYVAATRTEKVSLPVSAELGRPEHDEWRWVDRVTVLSLVAARLQPIVRWAAAAVGAE
;
A
#
# COMPACT_ATOMS: atom_id res chain seq x y z
N MET A 1 21.88 5.17 -5.29
CA MET A 1 21.98 5.53 -3.89
C MET A 1 20.58 5.66 -3.28
N ASN A 2 20.33 4.92 -2.26
CA ASN A 2 19.00 4.85 -1.67
C ASN A 2 18.70 6.12 -0.89
N ALA A 3 17.61 6.79 -1.24
CA ALA A 3 17.09 7.90 -0.45
C ALA A 3 16.49 7.34 0.84
N THR A 4 17.37 6.90 1.74
CA THR A 4 16.95 6.34 3.02
C THR A 4 16.63 7.47 3.97
N GLY A 5 15.37 7.62 4.31
CA GLY A 5 14.93 8.47 5.42
C GLY A 5 15.29 9.94 5.33
N LYS A 6 15.71 10.43 4.17
CA LYS A 6 15.91 11.86 4.00
C LYS A 6 14.57 12.54 3.79
N ASP A 7 14.35 13.61 4.50
CA ASP A 7 13.17 14.43 4.34
C ASP A 7 13.06 14.91 2.91
N ARG A 8 11.95 14.62 2.29
CA ARG A 8 11.60 15.16 0.99
C ARG A 8 10.96 16.53 1.21
N ARG A 9 11.29 17.45 0.34
CA ARG A 9 10.68 18.77 0.40
C ARG A 9 9.79 19.00 -0.80
N ASP A 10 8.68 19.67 -0.59
CA ASP A 10 7.82 20.13 -1.66
C ASP A 10 8.45 21.34 -2.38
N HIS A 11 7.79 21.82 -3.42
CA HIS A 11 8.29 22.96 -4.20
C HIS A 11 8.36 24.27 -3.39
N ASN A 12 7.76 24.32 -2.21
CA ASN A 12 7.85 25.47 -1.29
C ASN A 12 8.90 25.26 -0.21
N GLY A 13 9.72 24.21 -0.30
CA GLY A 13 10.77 23.91 0.66
C GLY A 13 10.28 23.27 1.94
N LYS A 14 9.00 22.90 2.02
CA LYS A 14 8.43 22.25 3.19
C LYS A 14 8.58 20.74 3.10
N THR A 15 8.84 20.10 4.25
CA THR A 15 9.03 18.66 4.33
C THR A 15 7.76 17.90 3.94
N GLN A 16 7.90 16.98 3.00
CA GLN A 16 6.82 16.05 2.66
C GLN A 16 6.87 14.83 3.58
N ARG A 17 5.71 14.31 3.94
CA ARG A 17 5.57 13.12 4.78
C ARG A 17 5.33 11.92 3.86
N LEU A 18 6.36 11.07 3.73
CA LEU A 18 6.29 9.91 2.86
C LEU A 18 5.82 8.68 3.61
N SER A 19 4.75 8.07 3.11
CA SER A 19 4.35 6.71 3.45
C SER A 19 4.71 5.78 2.32
N ALA A 20 4.90 4.51 2.62
CA ALA A 20 5.17 3.48 1.63
C ALA A 20 4.27 2.28 1.89
N GLY A 21 3.78 1.68 0.83
CA GLY A 21 2.89 0.53 0.91
C GLY A 21 2.96 -0.33 -0.34
N VAL A 22 2.12 -1.33 -0.37
CA VAL A 22 2.09 -2.30 -1.47
C VAL A 22 0.65 -2.52 -1.91
N VAL A 23 0.43 -2.46 -3.22
CA VAL A 23 -0.77 -3.03 -3.82
C VAL A 23 -0.52 -4.53 -3.85
N VAL A 24 -1.11 -5.24 -2.89
CA VAL A 24 -0.93 -6.69 -2.76
C VAL A 24 -1.98 -7.38 -3.61
N VAL A 25 -1.54 -8.23 -4.52
CA VAL A 25 -2.42 -8.97 -5.42
C VAL A 25 -2.28 -10.47 -5.22
N ARG A 26 -3.36 -11.21 -5.45
CA ARG A 26 -3.40 -12.66 -5.35
C ARG A 26 -4.19 -13.24 -6.52
N ARG A 27 -3.71 -14.34 -7.06
CA ARG A 27 -4.45 -15.07 -8.11
C ARG A 27 -5.68 -15.73 -7.50
N GLY A 28 -6.86 -15.31 -7.94
CA GLY A 28 -8.11 -15.97 -7.61
C GLY A 28 -8.57 -16.88 -8.74
N ALA A 29 -9.72 -17.51 -8.57
CA ALA A 29 -10.28 -18.43 -9.55
C ALA A 29 -10.58 -17.74 -10.90
N SER A 30 -10.96 -16.45 -10.84
CA SER A 30 -11.37 -15.68 -12.02
C SER A 30 -10.41 -14.56 -12.38
N GLY A 31 -9.21 -14.55 -11.85
CA GLY A 31 -8.21 -13.53 -12.14
C GLY A 31 -7.57 -12.94 -10.89
N TRP A 32 -6.94 -11.80 -11.08
CA TRP A 32 -6.24 -11.13 -9.98
C TRP A 32 -7.20 -10.47 -9.00
N LEU A 33 -6.92 -10.65 -7.71
CA LEU A 33 -7.63 -9.99 -6.61
C LEU A 33 -6.69 -9.01 -5.91
N PHE A 34 -7.24 -7.92 -5.43
CA PHE A 34 -6.52 -6.86 -4.76
C PHE A 34 -6.90 -6.86 -3.29
N LEU A 35 -5.91 -6.74 -2.41
CA LEU A 35 -6.15 -6.66 -0.97
C LEU A 35 -6.47 -5.23 -0.57
N LEU A 36 -7.62 -5.03 0.04
CA LEU A 36 -7.99 -3.76 0.65
C LEU A 36 -8.22 -3.93 2.14
N LEU A 37 -7.79 -2.93 2.88
CA LEU A 37 -8.01 -2.82 4.32
C LEU A 37 -8.88 -1.59 4.58
N ARG A 38 -9.81 -1.70 5.52
CA ARG A 38 -10.70 -0.60 5.88
C ARG A 38 -10.38 -0.07 7.27
N ALA A 39 -10.18 1.25 7.35
CA ALA A 39 -10.14 1.97 8.61
C ALA A 39 -11.26 3.01 8.57
N TYR A 40 -12.20 2.91 9.49
CA TYR A 40 -13.42 3.73 9.46
C TYR A 40 -14.19 3.53 8.16
N ARG A 41 -14.27 4.54 7.31
CA ARG A 41 -14.93 4.46 6.00
C ARG A 41 -13.97 4.36 4.84
N ASN A 42 -12.66 4.33 5.14
CA ASN A 42 -11.63 4.45 4.10
C ASN A 42 -11.04 3.09 3.78
N TRP A 43 -11.11 2.71 2.52
CA TRP A 43 -10.44 1.53 1.99
C TRP A 43 -9.12 1.96 1.36
N ASP A 44 -8.05 1.28 1.72
CA ASP A 44 -6.71 1.57 1.23
C ASP A 44 -5.88 0.28 1.22
N PHE A 45 -4.73 0.37 0.59
CA PHE A 45 -3.73 -0.70 0.61
C PHE A 45 -2.91 -0.62 1.90
N PRO A 46 -2.30 -1.73 2.34
CA PRO A 46 -1.39 -1.68 3.48
C PRO A 46 -0.27 -0.67 3.23
N LYS A 47 -0.09 0.27 4.14
CA LYS A 47 0.94 1.30 4.05
C LYS A 47 1.17 1.97 5.40
N GLY A 48 2.29 2.64 5.54
CA GLY A 48 2.56 3.47 6.71
C GLY A 48 3.81 4.31 6.52
N MET A 49 4.11 5.10 7.51
CA MET A 49 5.21 6.07 7.45
C MET A 49 6.56 5.39 7.27
N VAL A 50 7.36 5.93 6.37
CA VAL A 50 8.76 5.57 6.26
C VAL A 50 9.51 6.17 7.44
N GLU A 51 10.22 5.32 8.18
CA GLU A 51 10.98 5.76 9.36
C GLU A 51 12.33 6.35 8.96
N PRO A 52 12.92 7.23 9.80
CA PRO A 52 14.25 7.76 9.53
C PRO A 52 15.28 6.64 9.28
N GLY A 53 16.04 6.75 8.21
CA GLY A 53 17.05 5.75 7.84
C GLY A 53 16.50 4.50 7.16
N GLU A 54 15.19 4.38 7.01
CA GLU A 54 14.57 3.21 6.40
C GLU A 54 14.37 3.45 4.90
N ALA A 55 14.72 2.45 4.08
CA ALA A 55 14.41 2.52 2.65
C ALA A 55 12.90 2.38 2.43
N PRO A 56 12.32 3.13 1.49
CA PRO A 56 10.86 3.04 1.26
C PRO A 56 10.35 1.64 0.97
N LEU A 57 11.06 0.82 0.20
CA LEU A 57 10.63 -0.55 -0.06
C LEU A 57 10.63 -1.39 1.22
N ALA A 58 11.64 -1.22 2.08
CA ALA A 58 11.69 -1.90 3.37
C ALA A 58 10.52 -1.48 4.25
N ALA A 59 10.19 -0.19 4.27
CA ALA A 59 9.04 0.32 5.00
C ALA A 59 7.75 -0.29 4.48
N ALA A 60 7.58 -0.36 3.15
CA ALA A 60 6.40 -0.96 2.54
C ALA A 60 6.22 -2.42 2.97
N ARG A 61 7.29 -3.21 2.91
CA ARG A 61 7.24 -4.62 3.33
C ARG A 61 6.92 -4.74 4.82
N ARG A 62 7.53 -3.90 5.64
CA ARG A 62 7.29 -3.87 7.10
C ARG A 62 5.83 -3.54 7.40
N GLU A 63 5.27 -2.54 6.74
CA GLU A 63 3.88 -2.15 6.96
C GLU A 63 2.90 -3.23 6.55
N VAL A 64 3.16 -3.94 5.43
CA VAL A 64 2.33 -5.07 5.04
C VAL A 64 2.34 -6.15 6.13
N ARG A 65 3.53 -6.49 6.65
CA ARG A 65 3.65 -7.50 7.70
C ARG A 65 2.95 -7.06 8.99
N GLU A 66 3.13 -5.80 9.39
CA GLU A 66 2.52 -5.29 10.62
C GLU A 66 1.00 -5.24 10.52
N GLU A 67 0.45 -4.94 9.35
CA GLU A 67 -0.99 -4.75 9.18
C GLU A 67 -1.74 -6.02 8.77
N THR A 68 -1.06 -7.00 8.19
CA THR A 68 -1.71 -8.19 7.60
C THR A 68 -1.07 -9.52 7.94
N LEU A 69 0.13 -9.54 8.49
CA LEU A 69 1.00 -10.71 8.70
C LEU A 69 1.44 -11.39 7.40
N ILE A 70 1.26 -10.76 6.25
CA ILE A 70 1.76 -11.31 4.99
C ILE A 70 3.26 -11.05 4.90
N GLU A 71 4.03 -12.13 4.68
CA GLU A 71 5.50 -12.08 4.57
C GLU A 71 6.01 -12.61 3.23
N ASP A 72 5.15 -13.25 2.43
CA ASP A 72 5.53 -13.91 1.18
C ASP A 72 5.35 -13.02 -0.05
N LEU A 73 5.63 -11.74 0.06
CA LEU A 73 5.50 -10.83 -1.08
C LEU A 73 6.52 -11.17 -2.17
N GLU A 74 6.02 -11.30 -3.40
CA GLU A 74 6.82 -11.58 -4.57
C GLU A 74 6.69 -10.40 -5.54
N PHE A 75 7.80 -9.68 -5.77
CA PHE A 75 7.84 -8.50 -6.64
C PHE A 75 8.12 -8.92 -8.08
N ASN A 76 7.19 -9.72 -8.65
CA ASN A 76 7.34 -10.33 -9.96
C ASN A 76 7.44 -9.32 -11.11
N TRP A 77 6.97 -8.10 -10.88
CA TRP A 77 6.96 -7.04 -11.89
C TRP A 77 8.07 -6.01 -11.64
N GLY A 78 9.01 -6.36 -10.74
CA GLY A 78 10.11 -5.48 -10.35
C GLY A 78 9.75 -4.62 -9.13
N GLU A 79 10.72 -3.82 -8.71
CA GLU A 79 10.57 -2.94 -7.56
C GLU A 79 10.11 -1.54 -8.01
N VAL A 80 9.23 -1.51 -8.99
CA VAL A 80 8.66 -0.27 -9.50
C VAL A 80 7.58 0.27 -8.58
N PHE A 81 7.37 1.56 -8.64
CA PHE A 81 6.38 2.21 -7.77
C PHE A 81 5.77 3.42 -8.45
N VAL A 82 4.65 3.87 -7.93
CA VAL A 82 4.06 5.17 -8.23
C VAL A 82 3.69 5.86 -6.92
N GLU A 83 3.52 7.15 -6.99
CA GLU A 83 3.18 7.97 -5.82
C GLU A 83 1.87 8.70 -6.08
N THR A 84 1.13 8.91 -5.00
CA THR A 84 -0.05 9.77 -5.06
C THR A 84 0.37 11.23 -5.25
N GLU A 85 -0.55 12.03 -5.75
CA GLU A 85 -0.42 13.46 -5.59
C GLU A 85 -0.41 13.79 -4.09
N PRO A 86 0.23 14.89 -3.68
CA PRO A 86 0.20 15.28 -2.28
C PRO A 86 -1.23 15.44 -1.77
N TYR A 87 -1.49 14.97 -0.56
CA TYR A 87 -2.80 15.07 0.07
C TYR A 87 -2.64 15.38 1.55
N GLY A 88 -3.72 15.86 2.17
CA GLY A 88 -3.69 16.25 3.58
C GLY A 88 -2.57 17.27 3.83
N LYS A 89 -1.86 17.09 4.95
CA LYS A 89 -0.73 17.97 5.30
C LYS A 89 0.57 17.45 4.70
N ARG A 90 0.80 17.74 3.41
CA ARG A 90 2.02 17.38 2.69
C ARG A 90 2.34 15.89 2.73
N LYS A 91 1.30 15.05 2.71
CA LYS A 91 1.45 13.61 2.66
C LYS A 91 1.61 13.15 1.22
N VAL A 92 2.49 12.17 1.04
CA VAL A 92 2.64 11.45 -0.24
C VAL A 92 2.70 9.98 0.12
N ALA A 93 1.98 9.15 -0.61
CA ALA A 93 2.04 7.70 -0.44
C ALA A 93 2.66 7.07 -1.68
N ARG A 94 3.70 6.27 -1.47
CA ARG A 94 4.37 5.49 -2.53
C ARG A 94 3.87 4.07 -2.45
N TYR A 95 3.42 3.54 -3.60
CA TYR A 95 2.93 2.17 -3.67
C TYR A 95 3.76 1.34 -4.65
N TYR A 96 4.23 0.20 -4.16
CA TYR A 96 4.79 -0.88 -4.98
C TYR A 96 3.67 -1.85 -5.31
N VAL A 97 3.93 -2.84 -6.16
CA VAL A 97 2.97 -3.91 -6.46
C VAL A 97 3.67 -5.26 -6.30
N ALA A 98 3.03 -6.18 -5.58
CA ALA A 98 3.58 -7.50 -5.34
C ALA A 98 2.48 -8.54 -5.21
N ALA A 99 2.82 -9.77 -5.56
CA ALA A 99 1.92 -10.91 -5.42
C ALA A 99 2.14 -11.62 -4.10
N THR A 100 1.10 -12.26 -3.59
CA THR A 100 1.16 -13.16 -2.46
C THR A 100 0.36 -14.42 -2.77
N ARG A 101 0.73 -15.52 -2.13
CA ARG A 101 -0.06 -16.75 -2.13
C ARG A 101 -0.91 -16.87 -0.87
N THR A 102 -0.69 -15.97 0.09
CA THR A 102 -1.42 -15.96 1.36
C THR A 102 -2.82 -15.43 1.14
N GLU A 103 -3.82 -16.25 1.43
CA GLU A 103 -5.22 -15.85 1.30
C GLU A 103 -5.76 -15.25 2.60
N LYS A 104 -5.46 -15.88 3.74
CA LYS A 104 -5.96 -15.44 5.02
C LYS A 104 -5.15 -14.26 5.55
N VAL A 105 -5.84 -13.17 5.78
CA VAL A 105 -5.27 -11.96 6.35
C VAL A 105 -5.62 -11.92 7.84
N SER A 106 -4.64 -11.54 8.66
CA SER A 106 -4.87 -11.24 10.07
C SER A 106 -4.72 -9.75 10.28
N LEU A 107 -5.49 -9.19 11.20
CA LEU A 107 -5.38 -7.78 11.55
C LEU A 107 -4.80 -7.69 12.96
N PRO A 108 -3.46 -7.67 13.08
CA PRO A 108 -2.83 -7.69 14.39
C PRO A 108 -3.12 -6.43 15.18
N VAL A 109 -3.06 -6.55 16.49
CA VAL A 109 -3.16 -5.40 17.39
C VAL A 109 -1.95 -4.50 17.18
N SER A 110 -2.21 -3.22 16.91
CA SER A 110 -1.16 -2.21 16.81
C SER A 110 -0.64 -1.88 18.21
N ALA A 111 0.68 -1.89 18.38
CA ALA A 111 1.31 -1.53 19.66
C ALA A 111 0.98 -0.09 20.07
N GLU A 112 0.86 0.80 19.08
CA GLU A 112 0.56 2.20 19.34
C GLU A 112 -0.90 2.43 19.73
N LEU A 113 -1.84 1.71 19.08
CA LEU A 113 -3.26 1.95 19.26
C LEU A 113 -3.91 1.04 20.30
N GLY A 114 -3.28 -0.07 20.67
CA GLY A 114 -3.87 -1.07 21.56
C GLY A 114 -5.02 -1.84 20.91
N ARG A 115 -5.21 -1.71 19.62
CA ARG A 115 -6.23 -2.40 18.82
C ARG A 115 -5.73 -2.52 17.38
N PRO A 116 -6.36 -3.34 16.52
CA PRO A 116 -5.99 -3.34 15.11
C PRO A 116 -6.19 -1.96 14.49
N GLU A 117 -5.27 -1.57 13.61
CA GLU A 117 -5.40 -0.30 12.89
C GLU A 117 -6.58 -0.32 11.91
N HIS A 118 -6.87 -1.50 11.37
CA HIS A 118 -7.95 -1.68 10.41
C HIS A 118 -9.03 -2.59 10.98
N ASP A 119 -10.26 -2.36 10.50
CA ASP A 119 -11.45 -3.06 10.99
C ASP A 119 -11.86 -4.23 10.13
N GLU A 120 -11.44 -4.24 8.87
CA GLU A 120 -11.88 -5.24 7.89
C GLU A 120 -10.83 -5.38 6.79
N TRP A 121 -10.78 -6.56 6.18
CA TRP A 121 -9.98 -6.80 4.98
C TRP A 121 -10.83 -7.52 3.94
N ARG A 122 -10.52 -7.27 2.65
CA ARG A 122 -11.18 -7.95 1.53
C ARG A 122 -10.21 -8.19 0.40
N TRP A 123 -10.41 -9.32 -0.28
CA TRP A 123 -9.84 -9.55 -1.59
C TRP A 123 -10.92 -9.20 -2.62
N VAL A 124 -10.65 -8.24 -3.48
CA VAL A 124 -11.65 -7.75 -4.44
C VAL A 124 -11.07 -7.67 -5.84
N ASP A 125 -11.96 -7.77 -6.84
CA ASP A 125 -11.55 -7.63 -8.22
C ASP A 125 -11.29 -6.15 -8.59
N ARG A 126 -10.79 -5.92 -9.81
CA ARG A 126 -10.41 -4.59 -10.27
C ARG A 126 -11.60 -3.61 -10.26
N VAL A 127 -12.76 -4.07 -10.69
CA VAL A 127 -13.95 -3.21 -10.74
C VAL A 127 -14.34 -2.77 -9.33
N THR A 128 -14.33 -3.71 -8.39
CA THR A 128 -14.70 -3.44 -7.01
C THR A 128 -13.68 -2.53 -6.32
N VAL A 129 -12.36 -2.76 -6.52
CA VAL A 129 -11.35 -1.91 -5.91
C VAL A 129 -11.51 -0.46 -6.37
N LEU A 130 -11.77 -0.24 -7.65
CA LEU A 130 -11.98 1.10 -8.18
C LEU A 130 -13.20 1.80 -7.56
N SER A 131 -14.23 1.03 -7.20
CA SER A 131 -15.43 1.60 -6.58
C SER A 131 -15.27 1.93 -5.11
N LEU A 132 -14.32 1.31 -4.43
CA LEU A 132 -14.14 1.46 -2.97
C LEU A 132 -13.11 2.50 -2.57
N VAL A 133 -12.08 2.71 -3.39
CA VAL A 133 -10.96 3.58 -3.01
C VAL A 133 -11.26 5.05 -3.32
N ALA A 134 -10.59 5.93 -2.57
CA ALA A 134 -10.68 7.37 -2.79
C ALA A 134 -10.11 7.76 -4.16
N ALA A 135 -10.49 8.94 -4.64
CA ALA A 135 -10.06 9.43 -5.95
C ALA A 135 -8.53 9.45 -6.11
N ARG A 136 -7.79 9.79 -5.05
CA ARG A 136 -6.32 9.85 -5.11
C ARG A 136 -5.69 8.48 -5.37
N LEU A 137 -6.40 7.39 -5.09
CA LEU A 137 -5.91 6.03 -5.29
C LEU A 137 -6.31 5.43 -6.65
N GLN A 138 -7.20 6.07 -7.37
CA GLN A 138 -7.66 5.59 -8.68
C GLN A 138 -6.49 5.39 -9.66
N PRO A 139 -5.57 6.36 -9.81
CA PRO A 139 -4.40 6.15 -10.69
C PRO A 139 -3.50 5.02 -10.23
N ILE A 140 -3.38 4.81 -8.90
CA ILE A 140 -2.56 3.74 -8.33
C ILE A 140 -3.14 2.38 -8.72
N VAL A 141 -4.46 2.22 -8.60
CA VAL A 141 -5.14 0.97 -8.99
C VAL A 141 -4.95 0.69 -10.47
N ARG A 142 -5.13 1.70 -11.32
CA ARG A 142 -4.98 1.53 -12.76
C ARG A 142 -3.56 1.12 -13.14
N TRP A 143 -2.59 1.77 -12.51
CA TRP A 143 -1.18 1.42 -12.72
C TRP A 143 -0.90 -0.03 -12.29
N ALA A 144 -1.35 -0.43 -11.11
CA ALA A 144 -1.12 -1.77 -10.61
C ALA A 144 -1.83 -2.83 -11.49
N ALA A 145 -3.07 -2.55 -11.89
CA ALA A 145 -3.83 -3.45 -12.76
C ALA A 145 -3.12 -3.67 -14.09
N ALA A 146 -2.62 -2.60 -14.69
CA ALA A 146 -1.85 -2.68 -15.93
C ALA A 146 -0.56 -3.48 -15.72
N ALA A 147 0.14 -3.24 -14.62
CA ALA A 147 1.41 -3.93 -14.33
C ALA A 147 1.23 -5.44 -14.22
N VAL A 148 0.14 -5.89 -13.61
CA VAL A 148 -0.11 -7.33 -13.42
C VAL A 148 -0.94 -7.95 -14.53
N GLY A 149 -1.43 -7.17 -15.47
CA GLY A 149 -2.28 -7.67 -16.54
C GLY A 149 -3.71 -7.98 -16.10
N ALA A 150 -4.24 -7.22 -15.16
CA ALA A 150 -5.58 -7.39 -14.57
C ALA A 150 -6.60 -6.44 -15.20
N GLU A 151 -6.48 -6.16 -16.47
CA GLU A 151 -7.39 -5.25 -17.17
C GLU A 151 -8.68 -5.91 -17.65
#